data_a15ac2d51d4d921f87c6d7f9b95d79c6
#
_entry.id   a15ac2d51d4d921f87c6d7f9b95d79c6
#
_cell.length_a   1.000
_cell.length_b   1.000
_cell.length_c   1.000
_cell.angle_alpha   90.00
_cell.angle_beta   90.00
_cell.angle_gamma   90.00
#
_symmetry.space_group_name_H-M   'P 1'
#
loop_
_entity.id
_entity.type
_entity.pdbx_description
1 polymer ?
#
loop_
_entity_poly.entity_id
_entity_poly.type
_entity_poly.pdbx_seq_one_letter_code
_entity_poly.pdbx_strand_id
1 'polypeptide(L)'
;KHKVIIIDEADNTTSDVQLLLRASIEEFSRNCRFIFTCNYKNKIIEPLHSRCSVIDFAVDKRSKPGIAAQFFSRINYILEQEKVESDKKVIVELISKHFPDWRRVLNELQRYSIGGIIDSGILASFSDVAVDDLLKSLKQKNFSEVRKWVVTNLDNDPVVLLRRIYDNLYGSMVPTSIPAAVLIIAKYQYCLLYTSPSPRDPV
;
A
#
# COMPACT_ATOMS: atom_id res chain seq x y z
N LYS A 1 -39.29 7.72 -3.86
CA LYS A 1 -37.83 8.03 -3.90
C LYS A 1 -37.07 6.79 -3.42
N HIS A 2 -36.10 6.31 -4.20
CA HIS A 2 -35.22 5.23 -3.76
C HIS A 2 -34.11 5.80 -2.89
N LYS A 3 -33.73 5.05 -1.86
CA LYS A 3 -32.53 5.31 -1.05
C LYS A 3 -31.37 4.50 -1.60
N VAL A 4 -30.17 5.03 -1.54
CA VAL A 4 -28.93 4.30 -1.83
C VAL A 4 -28.13 4.22 -0.54
N ILE A 5 -27.78 3.01 -0.16
CA ILE A 5 -26.96 2.71 1.03
C ILE A 5 -25.61 2.24 0.50
N ILE A 6 -24.56 2.95 0.88
CA ILE A 6 -23.17 2.62 0.52
C ILE A 6 -22.50 2.04 1.76
N ILE A 7 -21.96 0.83 1.64
CA ILE A 7 -21.18 0.15 2.68
C ILE A 7 -19.76 0.08 2.16
N ASP A 8 -18.96 1.01 2.67
CA ASP A 8 -17.55 1.11 2.30
C ASP A 8 -16.72 0.10 3.08
N GLU A 9 -15.68 -0.47 2.46
CA GLU A 9 -14.82 -1.50 3.04
C GLU A 9 -15.59 -2.69 3.64
N ALA A 10 -16.57 -3.20 2.91
CA ALA A 10 -17.44 -4.28 3.36
C ALA A 10 -16.67 -5.58 3.71
N ASP A 11 -15.48 -5.76 3.17
CA ASP A 11 -14.55 -6.86 3.48
C ASP A 11 -13.97 -6.82 4.92
N ASN A 12 -14.16 -5.71 5.64
CA ASN A 12 -13.84 -5.57 7.06
C ASN A 12 -15.01 -5.91 7.99
N THR A 13 -16.19 -6.22 7.43
CA THR A 13 -17.35 -6.67 8.22
C THR A 13 -17.26 -8.16 8.54
N THR A 14 -17.85 -8.56 9.68
CA THR A 14 -17.94 -9.96 10.06
C THR A 14 -18.92 -10.73 9.18
N SER A 15 -18.77 -12.05 9.10
CA SER A 15 -19.68 -12.92 8.35
C SER A 15 -21.14 -12.78 8.80
N ASP A 16 -21.39 -12.58 10.10
CA ASP A 16 -22.74 -12.43 10.65
C ASP A 16 -23.38 -11.12 10.16
N VAL A 17 -22.61 -10.01 10.13
CA VAL A 17 -23.07 -8.73 9.57
C VAL A 17 -23.37 -8.88 8.10
N GLN A 18 -22.55 -9.59 7.34
CA GLN A 18 -22.78 -9.84 5.93
C GLN A 18 -24.04 -10.68 5.67
N LEU A 19 -24.33 -11.63 6.55
CA LEU A 19 -25.59 -12.41 6.49
C LEU A 19 -26.82 -11.55 6.78
N LEU A 20 -26.75 -10.62 7.74
CA LEU A 20 -27.82 -9.64 7.99
C LEU A 20 -28.01 -8.70 6.79
N LEU A 21 -26.93 -8.25 6.18
CA LEU A 21 -26.99 -7.41 4.97
C LEU A 21 -27.64 -8.13 3.80
N ARG A 22 -27.39 -9.43 3.65
CA ARG A 22 -28.09 -10.27 2.67
C ARG A 22 -29.61 -10.22 2.86
N ALA A 23 -30.09 -10.39 4.08
CA ALA A 23 -31.52 -10.32 4.40
C ALA A 23 -32.07 -8.92 4.11
N SER A 24 -31.33 -7.87 4.49
CA SER A 24 -31.71 -6.47 4.26
C SER A 24 -31.84 -6.12 2.76
N ILE A 25 -30.97 -6.66 1.90
CA ILE A 25 -31.08 -6.47 0.43
C ILE A 25 -32.40 -7.00 -0.08
N GLU A 26 -32.84 -8.16 0.38
CA GLU A 26 -34.12 -8.77 -0.04
C GLU A 26 -35.31 -7.99 0.51
N GLU A 27 -35.30 -7.69 1.81
CA GLU A 27 -36.40 -7.00 2.50
C GLU A 27 -36.63 -5.59 1.94
N PHE A 28 -35.57 -4.83 1.71
CA PHE A 28 -35.66 -3.43 1.29
C PHE A 28 -35.52 -3.24 -0.23
N SER A 29 -35.56 -4.30 -1.03
CA SER A 29 -35.34 -4.28 -2.48
C SER A 29 -36.20 -3.29 -3.23
N ARG A 30 -37.41 -3.01 -2.76
CA ARG A 30 -38.37 -2.07 -3.39
C ARG A 30 -37.95 -0.61 -3.24
N ASN A 31 -37.35 -0.25 -2.10
CA ASN A 31 -37.13 1.15 -1.72
C ASN A 31 -35.63 1.50 -1.59
N CYS A 32 -34.74 0.51 -1.49
CA CYS A 32 -33.32 0.71 -1.30
C CYS A 32 -32.50 0.01 -2.38
N ARG A 33 -31.31 0.58 -2.63
CA ARG A 33 -30.23 -0.06 -3.38
C ARG A 33 -28.98 -0.05 -2.52
N PHE A 34 -28.23 -1.14 -2.57
CA PHE A 34 -27.02 -1.30 -1.82
C PHE A 34 -25.81 -1.27 -2.75
N ILE A 35 -24.77 -0.56 -2.35
CA ILE A 35 -23.46 -0.54 -3.00
C ILE A 35 -22.45 -0.96 -1.96
N PHE A 36 -21.68 -2.00 -2.27
CA PHE A 36 -20.60 -2.49 -1.42
C PHE A 36 -19.29 -2.19 -2.11
N THR A 37 -18.33 -1.60 -1.38
CA THR A 37 -16.95 -1.50 -1.84
C THR A 37 -16.09 -2.49 -1.05
N CYS A 38 -15.09 -3.07 -1.67
CA CYS A 38 -14.13 -3.95 -1.01
C CYS A 38 -12.80 -3.97 -1.75
N ASN A 39 -11.73 -4.21 -1.01
CA ASN A 39 -10.40 -4.47 -1.57
C ASN A 39 -10.19 -5.97 -1.85
N TYR A 40 -10.79 -6.82 -1.02
CA TYR A 40 -10.63 -8.27 -1.08
C TYR A 40 -11.97 -8.95 -1.32
N LYS A 41 -12.26 -9.20 -2.58
CA LYS A 41 -13.49 -9.88 -3.02
C LYS A 41 -13.74 -11.21 -2.31
N ASN A 42 -12.70 -11.98 -2.02
CA ASN A 42 -12.78 -13.27 -1.34
C ASN A 42 -13.19 -13.20 0.13
N LYS A 43 -13.20 -12.00 0.74
CA LYS A 43 -13.71 -11.79 2.10
C LYS A 43 -15.22 -11.50 2.13
N ILE A 44 -15.83 -11.28 0.99
CA ILE A 44 -17.28 -11.11 0.86
C ILE A 44 -17.90 -12.49 0.69
N ILE A 45 -18.95 -12.80 1.46
CA ILE A 45 -19.61 -14.10 1.41
C ILE A 45 -20.33 -14.32 0.07
N GLU A 46 -20.33 -15.55 -0.41
CA GLU A 46 -20.96 -15.93 -1.67
C GLU A 46 -22.44 -15.51 -1.80
N PRO A 47 -23.27 -15.59 -0.74
CA PRO A 47 -24.65 -15.11 -0.80
C PRO A 47 -24.83 -13.64 -1.12
N LEU A 48 -23.84 -12.76 -0.84
CA LEU A 48 -23.85 -11.36 -1.25
C LEU A 48 -23.44 -11.22 -2.73
N HIS A 49 -22.42 -11.97 -3.16
CA HIS A 49 -21.99 -11.98 -4.56
C HIS A 49 -23.14 -12.34 -5.51
N SER A 50 -23.95 -13.34 -5.16
CA SER A 50 -25.06 -13.80 -5.99
C SER A 50 -26.21 -12.76 -6.11
N ARG A 51 -26.25 -11.77 -5.23
CA ARG A 51 -27.28 -10.71 -5.19
C ARG A 51 -26.81 -9.36 -5.72
N CYS A 52 -25.54 -9.23 -6.02
CA CYS A 52 -24.93 -7.99 -6.47
C CYS A 52 -24.26 -8.17 -7.83
N SER A 53 -24.29 -7.13 -8.65
CA SER A 53 -23.45 -7.06 -9.85
C SER A 53 -22.03 -6.71 -9.42
N VAL A 54 -21.08 -7.58 -9.71
CA VAL A 54 -19.65 -7.34 -9.37
C VAL A 54 -19.01 -6.49 -10.46
N ILE A 55 -18.44 -5.36 -10.06
CA ILE A 55 -17.66 -4.47 -10.93
C ILE A 55 -16.23 -4.48 -10.42
N ASP A 56 -15.30 -4.93 -11.25
CA ASP A 56 -13.89 -4.96 -10.92
C ASP A 56 -13.19 -3.69 -11.44
N PHE A 57 -12.52 -2.97 -10.54
CA PHE A 57 -11.77 -1.75 -10.85
C PHE A 57 -10.27 -2.03 -11.09
N ALA A 58 -9.91 -3.27 -11.39
CA ALA A 58 -8.53 -3.60 -11.73
C ALA A 58 -8.04 -2.78 -12.94
N VAL A 59 -6.88 -2.17 -12.79
CA VAL A 59 -6.27 -1.36 -13.85
C VAL A 59 -5.57 -2.27 -14.85
N ASP A 60 -6.08 -2.32 -16.08
CA ASP A 60 -5.42 -3.03 -17.18
C ASP A 60 -4.05 -2.38 -17.51
N LYS A 61 -3.07 -3.22 -17.88
CA LYS A 61 -1.72 -2.78 -18.26
C LYS A 61 -1.74 -1.75 -19.39
N ARG A 62 -2.69 -1.85 -20.30
CA ARG A 62 -2.84 -0.92 -21.46
C ARG A 62 -3.36 0.44 -21.03
N SER A 63 -4.21 0.49 -20.02
CA SER A 63 -4.82 1.74 -19.52
C SER A 63 -3.90 2.50 -18.54
N LYS A 64 -2.91 1.80 -17.96
CA LYS A 64 -2.00 2.36 -16.95
C LYS A 64 -1.34 3.69 -17.38
N PRO A 65 -0.74 3.83 -18.59
CA PRO A 65 -0.10 5.10 -18.99
C PRO A 65 -1.10 6.25 -19.11
N GLY A 66 -2.30 5.99 -19.65
CA GLY A 66 -3.34 7.00 -19.80
C GLY A 66 -3.86 7.52 -18.45
N ILE A 67 -4.09 6.61 -17.50
CA ILE A 67 -4.51 6.96 -16.14
C ILE A 67 -3.41 7.74 -15.42
N ALA A 68 -2.16 7.31 -15.53
CA ALA A 68 -1.02 8.01 -14.94
C ALA A 68 -0.86 9.44 -15.51
N ALA A 69 -1.06 9.63 -16.81
CA ALA A 69 -1.00 10.94 -17.46
C ALA A 69 -2.13 11.87 -16.99
N GLN A 70 -3.35 11.36 -16.85
CA GLN A 70 -4.47 12.14 -16.30
C GLN A 70 -4.20 12.55 -14.85
N PHE A 71 -3.66 11.63 -14.04
CA PHE A 71 -3.32 11.93 -12.67
C PHE A 71 -2.16 12.94 -12.56
N PHE A 72 -1.15 12.83 -13.42
CA PHE A 72 -0.07 13.81 -13.52
C PHE A 72 -0.61 15.23 -13.82
N SER A 73 -1.55 15.35 -14.77
CA SER A 73 -2.19 16.63 -15.07
C SER A 73 -2.97 17.16 -13.86
N ARG A 74 -3.64 16.28 -13.11
CA ARG A 74 -4.37 16.68 -11.90
C ARG A 74 -3.42 17.16 -10.79
N ILE A 75 -2.29 16.48 -10.59
CA ILE A 75 -1.26 16.89 -9.62
C ILE A 75 -0.72 18.27 -9.97
N ASN A 76 -0.35 18.51 -11.23
CA ASN A 76 0.16 19.83 -11.63
C ASN A 76 -0.87 20.92 -11.35
N TYR A 77 -2.14 20.69 -11.66
CA TYR A 77 -3.20 21.64 -11.33
C TYR A 77 -3.28 21.93 -9.82
N ILE A 78 -3.17 20.90 -8.97
CA ILE A 78 -3.20 21.08 -7.51
C ILE A 78 -1.99 21.90 -7.06
N LEU A 79 -0.78 21.57 -7.52
CA LEU A 79 0.45 22.28 -7.14
C LEU A 79 0.45 23.75 -7.59
N GLU A 80 -0.10 24.05 -8.76
CA GLU A 80 -0.31 25.42 -9.23
C GLU A 80 -1.28 26.21 -8.33
N GLN A 81 -2.40 25.59 -7.90
CA GLN A 81 -3.35 26.22 -6.99
C GLN A 81 -2.72 26.50 -5.60
N GLU A 82 -1.92 25.57 -5.11
CA GLU A 82 -1.22 25.68 -3.82
C GLU A 82 0.07 26.52 -3.92
N LYS A 83 0.45 27.00 -5.12
CA LYS A 83 1.66 27.79 -5.40
C LYS A 83 2.95 27.09 -4.95
N VAL A 84 3.03 25.79 -5.15
CA VAL A 84 4.20 24.96 -4.83
C VAL A 84 5.01 24.73 -6.11
N GLU A 85 6.27 25.14 -6.09
CA GLU A 85 7.20 24.85 -7.18
C GLU A 85 7.59 23.37 -7.18
N SER A 86 7.62 22.75 -8.35
CA SER A 86 7.87 21.31 -8.45
C SER A 86 8.63 20.93 -9.73
N ASP A 87 9.53 19.95 -9.62
CA ASP A 87 10.15 19.32 -10.77
C ASP A 87 9.21 18.23 -11.34
N LYS A 88 8.83 18.40 -12.61
CA LYS A 88 7.97 17.46 -13.33
C LYS A 88 8.53 16.04 -13.38
N LYS A 89 9.86 15.88 -13.42
CA LYS A 89 10.51 14.56 -13.43
C LYS A 89 10.27 13.82 -12.11
N VAL A 90 10.38 14.55 -11.00
CA VAL A 90 10.13 14.02 -9.65
C VAL A 90 8.70 13.54 -9.50
N ILE A 91 7.72 14.31 -10.01
CA ILE A 91 6.30 13.92 -9.96
C ILE A 91 6.05 12.65 -10.77
N VAL A 92 6.61 12.52 -11.97
CA VAL A 92 6.48 11.34 -12.82
C VAL A 92 7.05 10.10 -12.14
N GLU A 93 8.22 10.22 -11.51
CA GLU A 93 8.86 9.13 -10.79
C GLU A 93 8.05 8.70 -9.56
N LEU A 94 7.54 9.66 -8.79
CA LEU A 94 6.67 9.42 -7.65
C LEU A 94 5.38 8.68 -8.05
N ILE A 95 4.73 9.12 -9.13
CA ILE A 95 3.56 8.44 -9.70
C ILE A 95 3.92 7.00 -10.10
N SER A 96 5.01 6.81 -10.82
CA SER A 96 5.43 5.49 -11.30
C SER A 96 5.70 4.52 -10.16
N LYS A 97 6.27 5.01 -9.06
CA LYS A 97 6.63 4.22 -7.88
C LYS A 97 5.41 3.78 -7.07
N HIS A 98 4.42 4.65 -6.91
CA HIS A 98 3.27 4.41 -6.04
C HIS A 98 2.00 4.03 -6.79
N PHE A 99 2.03 3.94 -8.12
CA PHE A 99 0.87 3.54 -8.89
C PHE A 99 0.33 2.17 -8.44
N PRO A 100 -0.98 2.01 -8.20
CA PRO A 100 -2.09 2.95 -8.39
C PRO A 100 -2.52 3.70 -7.12
N ASP A 101 -1.69 3.80 -6.10
CA ASP A 101 -2.02 4.46 -4.82
C ASP A 101 -1.89 5.98 -4.92
N TRP A 102 -2.94 6.62 -5.44
CA TRP A 102 -3.00 8.08 -5.60
C TRP A 102 -2.98 8.83 -4.28
N ARG A 103 -3.58 8.26 -3.23
CA ARG A 103 -3.62 8.86 -1.90
C ARG A 103 -2.21 9.00 -1.35
N ARG A 104 -1.41 7.96 -1.49
CA ARG A 104 -0.02 7.97 -1.05
C ARG A 104 0.80 9.01 -1.80
N VAL A 105 0.63 9.11 -3.12
CA VAL A 105 1.31 10.14 -3.93
C VAL A 105 0.97 11.54 -3.41
N LEU A 106 -0.32 11.84 -3.17
CA LEU A 106 -0.74 13.15 -2.68
C LEU A 106 -0.22 13.45 -1.27
N ASN A 107 -0.26 12.48 -0.37
CA ASN A 107 0.25 12.63 0.99
C ASN A 107 1.76 12.91 0.99
N GLU A 108 2.52 12.24 0.14
CA GLU A 108 3.94 12.48 0.00
C GLU A 108 4.22 13.87 -0.57
N LEU A 109 3.51 14.28 -1.62
CA LEU A 109 3.64 15.63 -2.17
C LEU A 109 3.29 16.69 -1.12
N GLN A 110 2.22 16.49 -0.35
CA GLN A 110 1.82 17.40 0.72
C GLN A 110 2.89 17.49 1.81
N ARG A 111 3.46 16.38 2.23
CA ARG A 111 4.52 16.33 3.23
C ARG A 111 5.76 17.14 2.79
N TYR A 112 6.13 17.06 1.52
CA TYR A 112 7.29 17.78 0.99
C TYR A 112 7.00 19.22 0.59
N SER A 113 5.75 19.57 0.31
CA SER A 113 5.36 20.95 -0.02
C SER A 113 5.56 21.93 1.15
N ILE A 114 5.70 21.42 2.39
CA ILE A 114 6.00 22.27 3.57
C ILE A 114 7.31 23.05 3.38
N GLY A 115 8.27 22.52 2.62
CA GLY A 115 9.50 23.22 2.24
C GLY A 115 9.33 24.25 1.10
N GLY A 116 8.15 24.35 0.50
CA GLY A 116 7.84 25.26 -0.61
C GLY A 116 8.32 24.81 -1.99
N ILE A 117 9.24 23.86 -2.06
CA ILE A 117 9.82 23.36 -3.31
C ILE A 117 9.87 21.84 -3.27
N ILE A 118 9.38 21.21 -4.32
CA ILE A 118 9.44 19.76 -4.52
C ILE A 118 10.57 19.45 -5.50
N ASP A 119 11.71 19.05 -4.99
CA ASP A 119 12.92 18.74 -5.76
C ASP A 119 13.31 17.25 -5.71
N SER A 120 14.44 16.90 -6.32
CA SER A 120 14.99 15.54 -6.33
C SER A 120 15.38 15.00 -4.95
N GLY A 121 15.47 15.83 -3.92
CA GLY A 121 15.72 15.41 -2.52
C GLY A 121 14.64 14.46 -2.01
N ILE A 122 13.41 14.58 -2.54
CA ILE A 122 12.31 13.63 -2.29
C ILE A 122 12.69 12.22 -2.73
N LEU A 123 13.29 12.08 -3.91
CA LEU A 123 13.65 10.78 -4.46
C LEU A 123 14.75 10.10 -3.64
N ALA A 124 15.65 10.88 -3.06
CA ALA A 124 16.70 10.38 -2.18
C ALA A 124 16.13 9.77 -0.88
N SER A 125 15.06 10.35 -0.33
CA SER A 125 14.38 9.79 0.84
C SER A 125 13.54 8.53 0.53
N PHE A 126 13.21 8.32 -0.75
CA PHE A 126 12.51 7.13 -1.25
C PHE A 126 13.45 6.08 -1.85
N SER A 127 14.74 6.35 -1.93
CA SER A 127 15.66 5.44 -2.61
C SER A 127 15.66 4.08 -1.92
N ASP A 128 15.51 3.05 -2.73
CA ASP A 128 15.76 1.65 -2.36
C ASP A 128 17.25 1.43 -1.97
N VAL A 129 18.06 2.48 -2.06
CA VAL A 129 19.48 2.54 -1.67
C VAL A 129 19.69 2.05 -0.24
N ALA A 130 18.74 2.34 0.65
CA ALA A 130 18.85 1.90 2.03
C ALA A 130 18.83 0.37 2.18
N VAL A 131 18.02 -0.36 1.38
CA VAL A 131 17.97 -1.83 1.45
C VAL A 131 19.19 -2.45 0.76
N ASP A 132 19.68 -1.86 -0.31
CA ASP A 132 20.89 -2.35 -1.00
C ASP A 132 22.12 -2.24 -0.11
N ASP A 133 22.27 -1.16 0.66
CA ASP A 133 23.37 -1.00 1.58
C ASP A 133 23.26 -1.97 2.77
N LEU A 134 22.05 -2.22 3.27
CA LEU A 134 21.79 -3.28 4.24
C LEU A 134 22.21 -4.65 3.69
N LEU A 135 21.80 -4.98 2.47
CA LEU A 135 22.14 -6.26 1.84
C LEU A 135 23.66 -6.41 1.60
N LYS A 136 24.35 -5.33 1.24
CA LYS A 136 25.83 -5.32 1.13
C LYS A 136 26.48 -5.60 2.48
N SER A 137 26.04 -4.94 3.55
CA SER A 137 26.55 -5.14 4.90
C SER A 137 26.28 -6.56 5.41
N LEU A 138 25.12 -7.13 5.11
CA LEU A 138 24.79 -8.52 5.41
C LEU A 138 25.69 -9.51 4.65
N LYS A 139 25.95 -9.27 3.36
CA LYS A 139 26.89 -10.10 2.57
C LYS A 139 28.32 -10.07 3.15
N GLN A 140 28.74 -8.92 3.63
CA GLN A 140 30.05 -8.73 4.26
C GLN A 140 30.11 -9.28 5.69
N LYS A 141 28.99 -9.78 6.23
CA LYS A 141 28.84 -10.23 7.62
C LYS A 141 29.22 -9.16 8.65
N ASN A 142 29.06 -7.89 8.30
CA ASN A 142 29.35 -6.77 9.19
C ASN A 142 28.13 -6.45 10.07
N PHE A 143 28.04 -7.16 11.19
CA PHE A 143 26.90 -7.03 12.10
C PHE A 143 26.78 -5.63 12.71
N SER A 144 27.88 -4.95 12.96
CA SER A 144 27.87 -3.61 13.54
C SER A 144 27.22 -2.58 12.61
N GLU A 145 27.53 -2.64 11.31
CA GLU A 145 26.90 -1.77 10.30
C GLU A 145 25.42 -2.11 10.09
N VAL A 146 25.06 -3.40 10.07
CA VAL A 146 23.67 -3.85 10.00
C VAL A 146 22.86 -3.29 11.18
N ARG A 147 23.39 -3.39 12.41
CA ARG A 147 22.74 -2.87 13.62
C ARG A 147 22.57 -1.35 13.56
N LYS A 148 23.62 -0.64 13.16
CA LYS A 148 23.60 0.82 13.00
C LYS A 148 22.56 1.23 11.98
N TRP A 149 22.51 0.54 10.83
CA TRP A 149 21.50 0.79 9.80
C TRP A 149 20.09 0.60 10.33
N VAL A 150 19.81 -0.50 11.08
CA VAL A 150 18.49 -0.77 11.67
C VAL A 150 18.09 0.35 12.64
N VAL A 151 19.01 0.79 13.52
CA VAL A 151 18.75 1.87 14.49
C VAL A 151 18.43 3.19 13.77
N THR A 152 19.14 3.50 12.68
CA THR A 152 18.90 4.71 11.90
C THR A 152 17.57 4.68 11.14
N ASN A 153 17.04 3.50 10.87
CA ASN A 153 15.83 3.29 10.05
C ASN A 153 14.67 2.67 10.85
N LEU A 154 14.60 2.90 12.17
CA LEU A 154 13.55 2.36 13.05
C LEU A 154 12.12 2.80 12.68
N ASP A 155 11.98 3.93 11.98
CA ASP A 155 10.69 4.47 11.56
C ASP A 155 10.05 3.66 10.41
N ASN A 156 10.79 2.72 9.82
CA ASN A 156 10.24 1.87 8.77
C ASN A 156 9.48 0.69 9.36
N ASP A 157 8.31 0.38 8.77
CA ASP A 157 7.56 -0.82 9.13
C ASP A 157 8.42 -2.08 8.87
N PRO A 158 8.70 -2.89 9.91
CA PRO A 158 9.52 -4.09 9.77
C PRO A 158 8.96 -5.11 8.77
N VAL A 159 7.64 -5.20 8.62
CA VAL A 159 6.98 -6.11 7.68
C VAL A 159 7.25 -5.68 6.24
N VAL A 160 7.17 -4.37 5.96
CA VAL A 160 7.52 -3.79 4.66
C VAL A 160 9.01 -3.99 4.35
N LEU A 161 9.88 -3.81 5.35
CA LEU A 161 11.31 -4.04 5.20
C LEU A 161 11.63 -5.51 4.85
N LEU A 162 11.06 -6.46 5.59
CA LEU A 162 11.23 -7.88 5.32
C LEU A 162 10.72 -8.27 3.93
N ARG A 163 9.61 -7.68 3.49
CA ARG A 163 9.10 -7.87 2.14
C ARG A 163 10.08 -7.36 1.08
N ARG A 164 10.66 -6.19 1.26
CA ARG A 164 11.68 -5.64 0.35
C ARG A 164 12.93 -6.50 0.28
N ILE A 165 13.38 -7.01 1.43
CA ILE A 165 14.51 -7.96 1.48
C ILE A 165 14.18 -9.20 0.65
N TYR A 166 12.97 -9.77 0.83
CA TYR A 166 12.48 -10.92 0.07
C TYR A 166 12.50 -10.67 -1.45
N ASP A 167 11.97 -9.53 -1.88
CA ASP A 167 11.88 -9.18 -3.31
C ASP A 167 13.28 -9.03 -3.96
N ASN A 168 14.31 -8.68 -3.17
CA ASN A 168 15.70 -8.53 -3.63
C ASN A 168 16.58 -9.79 -3.47
N LEU A 169 16.05 -10.90 -2.91
CA LEU A 169 16.84 -12.13 -2.69
C LEU A 169 17.42 -12.70 -3.97
N TYR A 170 16.64 -12.74 -5.06
CA TYR A 170 17.05 -13.32 -6.34
C TYR A 170 18.25 -12.60 -6.97
N GLY A 171 18.34 -11.28 -6.80
CA GLY A 171 19.50 -10.50 -7.26
C GLY A 171 20.70 -10.52 -6.31
N SER A 172 20.50 -10.98 -5.08
CA SER A 172 21.49 -10.84 -4.02
C SER A 172 22.09 -12.14 -3.51
N MET A 173 21.45 -13.29 -3.73
CA MET A 173 21.85 -14.59 -3.18
C MET A 173 21.95 -15.68 -4.25
N VAL A 174 22.74 -16.71 -3.92
CA VAL A 174 22.81 -17.94 -4.76
C VAL A 174 21.48 -18.67 -4.67
N PRO A 175 20.91 -19.18 -5.80
CA PRO A 175 19.60 -19.82 -5.84
C PRO A 175 19.39 -20.92 -4.79
N THR A 176 20.41 -21.70 -4.49
CA THR A 176 20.35 -22.77 -3.49
C THR A 176 20.13 -22.29 -2.05
N SER A 177 20.47 -21.03 -1.74
CA SER A 177 20.32 -20.44 -0.41
C SER A 177 19.00 -19.68 -0.22
N ILE A 178 18.27 -19.39 -1.30
CA ILE A 178 17.02 -18.62 -1.26
C ILE A 178 15.95 -19.31 -0.40
N PRO A 179 15.70 -20.63 -0.50
CA PRO A 179 14.69 -21.28 0.33
C PRO A 179 14.95 -21.14 1.83
N ALA A 180 16.22 -21.25 2.26
CA ALA A 180 16.58 -21.06 3.66
C ALA A 180 16.36 -19.61 4.13
N ALA A 181 16.70 -18.63 3.29
CA ALA A 181 16.47 -17.21 3.60
C ALA A 181 14.95 -16.90 3.71
N VAL A 182 14.13 -17.47 2.84
CA VAL A 182 12.66 -17.32 2.88
C VAL A 182 12.08 -17.87 4.19
N LEU A 183 12.53 -19.04 4.63
CA LEU A 183 12.11 -19.62 5.91
C LEU A 183 12.50 -18.75 7.10
N ILE A 184 13.68 -18.16 7.08
CA ILE A 184 14.15 -17.24 8.13
C ILE A 184 13.26 -15.98 8.14
N ILE A 185 13.00 -15.38 6.99
CA ILE A 185 12.13 -14.18 6.88
C ILE A 185 10.73 -14.50 7.41
N ALA A 186 10.13 -15.61 6.99
CA ALA A 186 8.79 -16.02 7.44
C ALA A 186 8.73 -16.23 8.97
N LYS A 187 9.76 -16.86 9.54
CA LYS A 187 9.87 -17.06 10.99
C LYS A 187 9.89 -15.73 11.76
N TYR A 188 10.70 -14.80 11.33
CA TYR A 188 10.83 -13.52 12.04
C TYR A 188 9.63 -12.59 11.77
N GLN A 189 9.03 -12.64 10.60
CA GLN A 189 7.78 -11.92 10.34
C GLN A 189 6.65 -12.41 11.26
N TYR A 190 6.54 -13.72 11.48
CA TYR A 190 5.60 -14.29 12.44
C TYR A 190 5.87 -13.78 13.87
N CYS A 191 7.12 -13.77 14.32
CA CYS A 191 7.48 -13.25 15.64
C CYS A 191 7.06 -11.77 15.81
N LEU A 192 7.24 -10.94 14.78
CA LEU A 192 6.87 -9.52 14.82
C LEU A 192 5.36 -9.31 14.98
N LEU A 193 4.54 -10.16 14.36
CA LEU A 193 3.08 -10.10 14.49
C LEU A 193 2.58 -10.34 15.94
N TYR A 194 3.33 -11.14 16.71
CA TYR A 194 2.97 -11.48 18.09
C TYR A 194 3.67 -10.64 19.15
N THR A 195 4.76 -9.97 18.80
CA THR A 195 5.55 -9.15 19.73
C THR A 195 5.33 -7.66 19.57
N SER A 196 4.67 -7.22 18.49
CA SER A 196 4.25 -5.84 18.34
C SER A 196 3.14 -5.53 19.35
N PRO A 197 3.28 -4.46 20.18
CA PRO A 197 2.23 -4.08 21.12
C PRO A 197 0.93 -3.84 20.36
N SER A 198 -0.13 -4.50 20.82
CA SER A 198 -1.47 -4.26 20.28
C SER A 198 -1.88 -2.81 20.57
N PRO A 199 -2.57 -2.11 19.66
CA PRO A 199 -3.15 -0.80 19.96
C PRO A 199 -4.12 -0.81 21.16
N ARG A 200 -4.46 -1.99 21.68
CA ARG A 200 -5.35 -2.20 22.84
C ARG A 200 -4.61 -2.46 24.14
N ASP A 201 -3.28 -2.63 24.10
CA ASP A 201 -2.51 -2.80 25.33
C ASP A 201 -2.34 -1.42 25.98
N PRO A 202 -2.81 -1.22 27.23
CA PRO A 202 -2.62 0.05 27.94
C PRO A 202 -1.13 0.26 28.20
N VAL A 203 -0.63 1.45 27.92
CA VAL A 203 0.72 1.93 28.27
C VAL A 203 0.82 2.11 29.77
#